data_4e324cf6ada8ed823ae0aa62a305ab35
#
_entry.id   4e324cf6ada8ed823ae0aa62a305ab35
#
_cell.length_a   1.000
_cell.length_b   1.000
_cell.length_c   1.000
_cell.angle_alpha   90.00
_cell.angle_beta   90.00
_cell.angle_gamma   90.00
#
_symmetry.space_group_name_H-M   'P 1'
#
loop_
_entity.id
_entity.type
_entity.pdbx_description
1 polymer ?
#
loop_
_entity_poly.entity_id
_entity_poly.type
_entity_poly.pdbx_seq_one_letter_code
_entity_poly.pdbx_strand_id
1 'polypeptide(L)'
;MACSSLLMGLVLQTPAYAAFTLNVEGCNANNVCTTLPGTFRYLVEEDNTNLTLPQTVQVNPPSIGIDIHNSHAPVVASGSGASGLTVDIPNDTRYFITVLPDANYAIGGAPNYAIAAGPVVVFHDTVTVRVNQHTLPTAQITIFAHVDHNPINNTWDEYDGGLSGEA
;
A
#
# COMPACT_ATOMS: atom_id res chain seq x y z
N MET A 1 59.53 -9.98 27.61
CA MET A 1 58.12 -9.60 27.79
C MET A 1 57.62 -9.02 26.48
N ALA A 2 56.89 -9.81 25.69
CA ALA A 2 56.34 -9.36 24.40
C ALA A 2 54.90 -8.92 24.65
N CYS A 3 54.63 -7.66 24.42
CA CYS A 3 53.29 -7.06 24.52
C CYS A 3 52.56 -7.31 23.20
N SER A 4 51.61 -8.22 23.22
CA SER A 4 50.76 -8.52 22.03
C SER A 4 49.59 -7.54 22.00
N SER A 5 49.63 -6.57 21.08
CA SER A 5 48.56 -5.62 20.86
C SER A 5 47.43 -6.30 20.07
N LEU A 6 46.30 -6.60 20.73
CA LEU A 6 45.08 -7.10 20.11
C LEU A 6 44.42 -5.93 19.40
N LEU A 7 44.49 -5.88 18.06
CA LEU A 7 43.74 -4.92 17.24
C LEU A 7 42.30 -5.41 17.11
N MET A 8 41.42 -4.81 17.86
CA MET A 8 39.99 -5.09 17.79
C MET A 8 39.42 -4.34 16.57
N GLY A 9 39.23 -5.07 15.46
CA GLY A 9 38.64 -4.53 14.24
C GLY A 9 37.17 -4.19 14.48
N LEU A 10 36.83 -2.91 14.38
CA LEU A 10 35.46 -2.42 14.37
C LEU A 10 34.81 -2.83 13.04
N VAL A 11 34.01 -3.88 13.04
CA VAL A 11 33.19 -4.26 11.88
C VAL A 11 32.03 -3.27 11.81
N LEU A 12 32.12 -2.30 10.89
CA LEU A 12 31.00 -1.46 10.51
C LEU A 12 29.98 -2.36 9.79
N GLN A 13 28.92 -2.74 10.48
CA GLN A 13 27.79 -3.40 9.84
C GLN A 13 27.07 -2.38 8.97
N THR A 14 27.20 -2.51 7.66
CA THR A 14 26.31 -1.80 6.73
C THR A 14 24.90 -2.32 6.95
N PRO A 15 23.87 -1.44 7.04
CA PRO A 15 22.50 -1.92 7.08
C PRO A 15 22.25 -2.81 5.86
N ALA A 16 21.70 -3.99 6.09
CA ALA A 16 21.26 -4.85 5.00
C ALA A 16 20.03 -4.17 4.36
N TYR A 17 20.20 -3.69 3.14
CA TYR A 17 19.08 -3.24 2.32
C TYR A 17 18.52 -4.45 1.62
N ALA A 18 17.20 -4.63 1.70
CA ALA A 18 16.46 -5.49 0.81
C ALA A 18 16.13 -4.69 -0.46
N ALA A 19 15.82 -5.38 -1.54
CA ALA A 19 15.43 -4.74 -2.79
C ALA A 19 14.42 -5.61 -3.52
N PHE A 20 13.52 -4.98 -4.28
CA PHE A 20 12.61 -5.69 -5.18
C PHE A 20 12.60 -5.03 -6.55
N THR A 21 12.22 -5.80 -7.56
CA THR A 21 11.98 -5.28 -8.92
C THR A 21 10.55 -4.81 -9.04
N LEU A 22 10.35 -3.53 -9.38
CA LEU A 22 9.03 -2.96 -9.62
C LEU A 22 8.67 -3.01 -11.10
N ASN A 23 7.74 -3.87 -11.45
CA ASN A 23 7.12 -3.93 -12.76
C ASN A 23 5.79 -3.17 -12.74
N VAL A 24 5.52 -2.42 -13.80
CA VAL A 24 4.25 -1.73 -13.99
C VAL A 24 3.64 -2.13 -15.32
N GLU A 25 2.39 -2.58 -15.27
CA GLU A 25 1.61 -2.99 -16.43
C GLU A 25 0.44 -2.03 -16.64
N GLY A 26 0.30 -1.51 -17.85
CA GLY A 26 -0.87 -0.76 -18.29
C GLY A 26 -1.95 -1.68 -18.83
N CYS A 27 -3.15 -1.65 -18.26
CA CYS A 27 -4.27 -2.49 -18.65
C CYS A 27 -5.33 -1.66 -19.40
N ASN A 28 -5.78 -2.16 -20.55
CA ASN A 28 -6.87 -1.54 -21.30
C ASN A 28 -8.26 -1.92 -20.77
N ALA A 29 -9.32 -1.38 -21.36
CA ALA A 29 -10.71 -1.63 -20.96
C ALA A 29 -11.13 -3.12 -21.04
N ASN A 30 -10.40 -3.94 -21.79
CA ASN A 30 -10.65 -5.38 -21.91
C ASN A 30 -9.78 -6.21 -20.95
N ASN A 31 -9.12 -5.58 -19.97
CA ASN A 31 -8.18 -6.19 -19.03
C ASN A 31 -6.97 -6.86 -19.71
N VAL A 32 -6.61 -6.43 -20.90
CA VAL A 32 -5.36 -6.85 -21.54
C VAL A 32 -4.27 -5.92 -21.03
N CYS A 33 -3.30 -6.48 -20.33
CA CYS A 33 -2.22 -5.75 -19.69
C CYS A 33 -0.91 -5.99 -20.44
N THR A 34 -0.15 -4.92 -20.60
CA THR A 34 1.20 -4.93 -21.20
C THR A 34 2.11 -4.06 -20.36
N THR A 35 3.41 -4.22 -20.50
CA THR A 35 4.37 -3.31 -19.84
C THR A 35 3.99 -1.87 -20.09
N LEU A 36 3.94 -1.07 -19.02
CA LEU A 36 3.58 0.35 -19.09
C LEU A 36 4.55 1.08 -20.05
N PRO A 37 4.06 1.70 -21.12
CA PRO A 37 4.89 2.55 -21.95
C PRO A 37 5.13 3.90 -21.23
N GLY A 38 6.40 4.27 -21.05
CA GLY A 38 6.77 5.53 -20.39
C GLY A 38 7.19 5.39 -18.94
N THR A 39 7.15 6.50 -18.24
CA THR A 39 7.62 6.64 -16.87
C THR A 39 6.48 6.81 -15.89
N PHE A 40 6.79 6.57 -14.62
CA PHE A 40 5.88 6.72 -13.51
C PHE A 40 6.63 7.24 -12.27
N ARG A 41 5.89 7.80 -11.35
CA ARG A 41 6.34 8.06 -9.97
C ARG A 41 5.85 6.94 -9.09
N TYR A 42 6.64 6.58 -8.07
CA TYR A 42 6.24 5.59 -7.10
C TYR A 42 6.46 6.06 -5.67
N LEU A 43 5.70 5.48 -4.77
CA LEU A 43 5.79 5.64 -3.34
C LEU A 43 5.74 4.25 -2.71
N VAL A 44 6.65 3.99 -1.76
CA VAL A 44 6.65 2.78 -0.95
C VAL A 44 6.38 3.18 0.49
N GLU A 45 5.35 2.60 1.07
CA GLU A 45 4.88 2.90 2.42
C GLU A 45 4.87 1.62 3.25
N GLU A 46 5.20 1.72 4.54
CA GLU A 46 5.04 0.58 5.46
C GLU A 46 3.56 0.21 5.55
N ASP A 47 3.26 -1.07 5.32
CA ASP A 47 1.93 -1.60 5.57
C ASP A 47 1.81 -2.03 7.04
N ASN A 48 1.39 -1.09 7.86
CA ASN A 48 1.15 -1.28 9.28
C ASN A 48 -0.31 -1.68 9.60
N THR A 49 -1.10 -2.05 8.60
CA THR A 49 -2.46 -2.52 8.79
C THR A 49 -2.50 -3.85 9.53
N ASN A 50 -3.58 -4.07 10.28
CA ASN A 50 -3.80 -5.35 10.94
C ASN A 50 -3.99 -6.46 9.90
N LEU A 51 -3.14 -7.49 9.99
CA LEU A 51 -3.19 -8.62 9.08
C LEU A 51 -4.31 -9.58 9.49
N THR A 52 -5.35 -9.69 8.66
CA THR A 52 -6.38 -10.71 8.83
C THR A 52 -5.93 -11.98 8.13
N LEU A 53 -5.60 -13.00 8.91
CA LEU A 53 -5.15 -14.29 8.38
C LEU A 53 -6.36 -15.19 8.10
N PRO A 54 -6.46 -15.82 6.92
CA PRO A 54 -7.51 -16.77 6.62
C PRO A 54 -7.51 -17.94 7.61
N GLN A 55 -8.70 -18.36 8.05
CA GLN A 55 -8.90 -19.51 8.94
C GLN A 55 -8.21 -19.41 10.32
N THR A 56 -7.74 -18.23 10.71
CA THR A 56 -7.14 -18.02 12.02
C THR A 56 -8.11 -17.28 12.92
N VAL A 57 -8.47 -17.89 14.06
CA VAL A 57 -9.25 -17.20 15.08
C VAL A 57 -8.30 -16.27 15.82
N GLN A 58 -8.52 -14.97 15.68
CA GLN A 58 -7.78 -14.00 16.48
C GLN A 58 -8.25 -14.07 17.93
N VAL A 59 -7.36 -14.47 18.83
CA VAL A 59 -7.59 -14.43 20.26
C VAL A 59 -7.42 -12.99 20.71
N ASN A 60 -8.49 -12.36 21.18
CA ASN A 60 -8.56 -10.93 21.50
C ASN A 60 -8.31 -10.03 20.28
N PRO A 61 -9.18 -10.09 19.28
CA PRO A 61 -9.06 -9.15 18.16
C PRO A 61 -9.12 -7.73 18.73
N PRO A 62 -8.26 -6.83 18.23
CA PRO A 62 -8.38 -5.42 18.59
C PRO A 62 -9.79 -4.95 18.25
N SER A 63 -10.39 -4.18 19.15
CA SER A 63 -11.74 -3.66 18.94
C SER A 63 -11.75 -2.82 17.66
N ILE A 64 -12.66 -3.10 16.74
CA ILE A 64 -12.85 -2.34 15.49
C ILE A 64 -12.91 -0.82 15.75
N GLY A 65 -13.39 -0.41 16.93
CA GLY A 65 -13.49 1.00 17.31
C GLY A 65 -12.18 1.65 17.76
N ILE A 66 -11.16 0.89 18.11
CA ILE A 66 -9.92 1.43 18.71
C ILE A 66 -8.72 1.34 17.74
N ASP A 67 -8.67 0.34 16.88
CA ASP A 67 -7.54 0.11 15.96
C ASP A 67 -7.72 0.67 14.54
N ILE A 68 -8.81 1.37 14.29
CA ILE A 68 -9.07 1.97 12.97
C ILE A 68 -8.00 3.01 12.58
N HIS A 69 -7.18 3.46 13.52
CA HIS A 69 -6.40 4.68 13.31
C HIS A 69 -4.88 4.55 13.33
N ASN A 70 -4.36 3.37 13.14
CA ASN A 70 -2.95 3.27 12.74
C ASN A 70 -2.81 3.58 11.24
N SER A 71 -3.41 4.68 10.80
CA SER A 71 -3.52 5.06 9.39
C SER A 71 -2.32 5.82 8.86
N HIS A 72 -1.29 6.01 9.69
CA HIS A 72 -0.05 6.61 9.24
C HIS A 72 0.90 5.52 8.77
N ALA A 73 1.00 5.38 7.45
CA ALA A 73 1.96 4.52 6.79
C ALA A 73 3.24 5.34 6.48
N PRO A 74 4.35 5.13 7.19
CA PRO A 74 5.59 5.85 6.92
C PRO A 74 6.09 5.57 5.52
N VAL A 75 6.46 6.62 4.79
CA VAL A 75 7.12 6.51 3.49
C VAL A 75 8.55 6.07 3.70
N VAL A 76 8.96 4.98 3.08
CA VAL A 76 10.31 4.41 3.18
C VAL A 76 11.13 4.59 1.92
N ALA A 77 10.48 4.66 0.76
CA ALA A 77 11.14 4.95 -0.51
C ALA A 77 10.20 5.70 -1.45
N SER A 78 10.75 6.51 -2.32
CA SER A 78 10.02 7.18 -3.40
C SER A 78 10.96 7.50 -4.56
N GLY A 79 10.39 7.60 -5.74
CA GLY A 79 11.18 7.93 -6.92
C GLY A 79 10.35 7.93 -8.20
N SER A 80 11.06 7.86 -9.32
CA SER A 80 10.47 7.75 -10.65
C SER A 80 11.33 6.87 -11.54
N GLY A 81 10.70 6.25 -12.53
CA GLY A 81 11.41 5.41 -13.49
C GLY A 81 10.47 4.75 -14.48
N ALA A 82 11.00 3.78 -15.21
CA ALA A 82 10.25 2.90 -16.10
C ALA A 82 10.06 1.52 -15.45
N SER A 83 9.13 0.72 -16.00
CA SER A 83 8.87 -0.65 -15.54
C SER A 83 10.15 -1.50 -15.56
N GLY A 84 10.34 -2.31 -14.52
CA GLY A 84 11.54 -3.13 -14.31
C GLY A 84 12.62 -2.45 -13.46
N LEU A 85 12.30 -1.34 -12.79
CA LEU A 85 13.27 -0.66 -11.93
C LEU A 85 13.48 -1.43 -10.61
N THR A 86 14.70 -1.38 -10.08
CA THR A 86 15.01 -1.88 -8.74
C THR A 86 14.73 -0.80 -7.71
N VAL A 87 14.02 -1.18 -6.65
CA VAL A 87 13.69 -0.30 -5.52
C VAL A 87 14.33 -0.86 -4.27
N ASP A 88 15.20 -0.05 -3.65
CA ASP A 88 15.83 -0.40 -2.39
C ASP A 88 14.90 -0.05 -1.22
N ILE A 89 14.77 -0.98 -0.27
CA ILE A 89 13.96 -0.86 0.93
C ILE A 89 14.79 -1.18 2.18
N PRO A 90 14.44 -0.62 3.35
CA PRO A 90 15.28 -0.77 4.55
C PRO A 90 15.42 -2.21 5.06
N ASN A 91 14.40 -3.04 4.89
CA ASN A 91 14.36 -4.43 5.37
C ASN A 91 13.22 -5.21 4.69
N ASP A 92 13.15 -6.52 4.94
CA ASP A 92 12.04 -7.37 4.50
C ASP A 92 10.88 -7.27 5.48
N THR A 93 10.02 -6.29 5.27
CA THR A 93 8.75 -6.13 5.97
C THR A 93 7.62 -5.88 4.98
N ARG A 94 6.41 -5.73 5.48
CA ARG A 94 5.25 -5.46 4.63
C ARG A 94 5.27 -4.02 4.15
N TYR A 95 5.23 -3.86 2.84
CA TYR A 95 5.10 -2.56 2.19
C TYR A 95 3.94 -2.57 1.21
N PHE A 96 3.34 -1.40 1.01
CA PHE A 96 2.42 -1.14 -0.07
C PHE A 96 3.08 -0.15 -1.04
N ILE A 97 3.05 -0.48 -2.32
CA ILE A 97 3.64 0.31 -3.37
C ILE A 97 2.52 0.98 -4.15
N THR A 98 2.57 2.32 -4.23
CA THR A 98 1.67 3.13 -5.04
C THR A 98 2.41 3.65 -6.26
N VAL A 99 1.80 3.56 -7.42
CA VAL A 99 2.35 4.02 -8.70
C VAL A 99 1.41 5.03 -9.34
N LEU A 100 1.98 6.16 -9.75
CA LEU A 100 1.29 7.19 -10.52
C LEU A 100 1.99 7.35 -11.88
N PRO A 101 1.40 6.83 -12.97
CA PRO A 101 1.91 7.04 -14.32
C PRO A 101 1.88 8.51 -14.76
N ASP A 102 2.81 8.88 -15.64
CA ASP A 102 2.92 10.27 -16.10
C ASP A 102 1.76 10.69 -17.03
N ALA A 103 1.14 9.75 -17.75
CA ALA A 103 0.02 10.05 -18.64
C ALA A 103 -0.88 8.84 -18.90
N ASN A 104 -2.16 9.10 -19.23
CA ASN A 104 -3.14 8.16 -19.77
C ASN A 104 -3.52 6.95 -18.92
N TYR A 105 -3.04 6.86 -17.70
CA TYR A 105 -3.38 5.76 -16.77
C TYR A 105 -3.76 6.29 -15.40
N ALA A 106 -4.63 5.56 -14.73
CA ALA A 106 -4.99 5.83 -13.36
C ALA A 106 -3.88 5.39 -12.39
N ILE A 107 -3.94 5.92 -11.17
CA ILE A 107 -3.09 5.44 -10.09
C ILE A 107 -3.37 3.97 -9.81
N GLY A 108 -2.35 3.21 -9.46
CA GLY A 108 -2.46 1.81 -9.04
C GLY A 108 -1.56 1.50 -7.86
N GLY A 109 -1.76 0.35 -7.24
CA GLY A 109 -0.91 -0.09 -6.15
C GLY A 109 -0.95 -1.59 -5.95
N ALA A 110 0.08 -2.11 -5.27
CA ALA A 110 0.18 -3.51 -4.90
C ALA A 110 1.04 -3.68 -3.64
N PRO A 111 0.78 -4.70 -2.80
CA PRO A 111 1.67 -5.07 -1.71
C PRO A 111 2.91 -5.79 -2.24
N ASN A 112 4.02 -5.72 -1.49
CA ASN A 112 5.22 -6.53 -1.76
C ASN A 112 5.15 -7.93 -1.17
N TYR A 113 4.00 -8.33 -0.66
CA TYR A 113 3.81 -9.60 0.02
C TYR A 113 2.51 -10.29 -0.39
N ALA A 114 2.44 -11.60 -0.16
CA ALA A 114 1.21 -12.36 -0.19
C ALA A 114 1.04 -13.13 1.11
N ILE A 115 -0.22 -13.43 1.45
CA ILE A 115 -0.57 -14.34 2.55
C ILE A 115 -0.68 -15.73 1.94
N ALA A 116 0.29 -16.59 2.26
CA ALA A 116 0.23 -18.01 1.88
C ALA A 116 -0.82 -18.76 2.71
N ALA A 117 -1.08 -20.00 2.34
CA ALA A 117 -1.97 -20.86 3.12
C ALA A 117 -1.44 -20.98 4.57
N GLY A 118 -2.23 -20.53 5.54
CA GLY A 118 -1.83 -20.40 6.95
C GLY A 118 -1.26 -19.01 7.29
N PRO A 119 -0.70 -18.82 8.49
CA PRO A 119 -0.25 -17.51 8.98
C PRO A 119 1.14 -17.12 8.44
N VAL A 120 1.44 -17.42 7.18
CA VAL A 120 2.75 -17.17 6.59
C VAL A 120 2.67 -16.00 5.63
N VAL A 121 3.46 -14.95 5.88
CA VAL A 121 3.68 -13.85 4.96
C VAL A 121 4.89 -14.19 4.09
N VAL A 122 4.70 -14.14 2.78
CA VAL A 122 5.77 -14.36 1.79
C VAL A 122 6.04 -13.03 1.09
N PHE A 123 7.28 -12.57 1.16
CA PHE A 123 7.72 -11.36 0.46
C PHE A 123 8.11 -11.69 -0.98
N HIS A 124 7.91 -10.73 -1.86
CA HIS A 124 8.16 -10.87 -3.29
C HIS A 124 9.39 -10.09 -3.73
N ASP A 125 10.33 -10.76 -4.39
CA ASP A 125 11.47 -10.12 -5.06
C ASP A 125 11.07 -9.30 -6.29
N THR A 126 9.85 -9.52 -6.78
CA THR A 126 9.27 -8.79 -7.91
C THR A 126 7.83 -8.42 -7.58
N VAL A 127 7.53 -7.13 -7.64
CA VAL A 127 6.18 -6.59 -7.45
C VAL A 127 5.66 -6.07 -8.78
N THR A 128 4.47 -6.52 -9.19
CA THR A 128 3.80 -6.03 -10.39
C THR A 128 2.60 -5.19 -10.01
N VAL A 129 2.64 -3.91 -10.35
CA VAL A 129 1.51 -2.98 -10.18
C VAL A 129 0.78 -2.84 -11.50
N ARG A 130 -0.54 -3.04 -11.48
CA ARG A 130 -1.41 -2.83 -12.64
C ARG A 130 -2.11 -1.50 -12.55
N VAL A 131 -2.06 -0.74 -13.63
CA VAL A 131 -2.69 0.57 -13.78
C VAL A 131 -3.65 0.55 -14.95
N ASN A 132 -4.84 1.08 -14.78
CA ASN A 132 -5.86 1.07 -15.83
C ASN A 132 -5.74 2.29 -16.71
N GLN A 133 -5.83 2.08 -18.03
CA GLN A 133 -5.84 3.16 -19.01
C GLN A 133 -7.12 4.00 -18.86
N HIS A 134 -6.99 5.30 -18.92
CA HIS A 134 -8.15 6.19 -19.10
C HIS A 134 -8.72 5.96 -20.53
N THR A 135 -10.01 5.72 -20.72
CA THR A 135 -11.17 6.15 -19.97
C THR A 135 -11.68 5.04 -19.04
N LEU A 136 -11.66 5.28 -17.76
CA LEU A 136 -12.37 4.39 -16.83
C LEU A 136 -13.87 4.46 -17.10
N PRO A 137 -14.63 3.36 -16.89
CA PRO A 137 -16.08 3.41 -16.94
C PRO A 137 -16.56 4.51 -16.00
N THR A 138 -17.49 5.32 -16.45
CA THR A 138 -18.09 6.36 -15.61
C THR A 138 -18.85 5.71 -14.47
N ALA A 139 -18.56 6.16 -13.25
CA ALA A 139 -19.34 5.79 -12.06
C ALA A 139 -20.19 7.00 -11.64
N GLN A 140 -21.42 6.73 -11.23
CA GLN A 140 -22.24 7.75 -10.60
C GLN A 140 -22.12 7.57 -9.08
N ILE A 141 -21.70 8.64 -8.39
CA ILE A 141 -21.68 8.70 -6.93
C ILE A 141 -22.80 9.64 -6.52
N THR A 142 -23.76 9.13 -5.76
CA THR A 142 -24.77 9.97 -5.12
C THR A 142 -24.37 10.20 -3.69
N ILE A 143 -24.17 11.45 -3.32
CA ILE A 143 -23.85 11.85 -1.95
C ILE A 143 -25.10 12.47 -1.36
N PHE A 144 -25.57 11.93 -0.24
CA PHE A 144 -26.61 12.51 0.57
C PHE A 144 -25.98 13.06 1.86
N ALA A 145 -25.87 14.38 1.92
CA ALA A 145 -25.40 15.06 3.12
C ALA A 145 -26.58 15.43 4.00
N HIS A 146 -26.53 15.08 5.26
CA HIS A 146 -27.58 15.36 6.23
C HIS A 146 -26.98 15.69 7.61
N VAL A 147 -27.80 16.31 8.45
CA VAL A 147 -27.46 16.47 9.87
C VAL A 147 -28.02 15.26 10.59
N ASP A 148 -27.15 14.41 11.08
CA ASP A 148 -27.52 13.23 11.86
C ASP A 148 -27.80 13.63 13.31
N HIS A 149 -29.05 13.50 13.74
CA HIS A 149 -29.48 13.82 15.10
C HIS A 149 -29.34 12.62 16.06
N ASN A 150 -29.07 11.44 15.52
CA ASN A 150 -28.91 10.22 16.30
C ASN A 150 -27.74 9.36 15.78
N PRO A 151 -26.48 9.82 15.91
CA PRO A 151 -25.30 9.23 15.27
C PRO A 151 -24.96 7.80 15.72
N ILE A 152 -25.75 7.19 16.59
CA ILE A 152 -25.50 5.84 17.12
C ILE A 152 -25.99 4.77 16.15
N ASN A 153 -26.98 5.05 15.29
CA ASN A 153 -27.62 4.05 14.46
C ASN A 153 -27.04 3.89 13.04
N ASN A 154 -26.18 4.82 12.60
CA ASN A 154 -25.59 4.83 11.24
C ASN A 154 -26.62 4.76 10.10
N THR A 155 -27.80 5.27 10.30
CA THR A 155 -28.87 5.29 9.30
C THR A 155 -29.55 6.66 9.31
N TRP A 156 -30.09 7.04 8.16
CA TRP A 156 -30.88 8.25 8.04
C TRP A 156 -32.22 8.07 8.74
N ASP A 157 -32.57 9.01 9.61
CA ASP A 157 -33.81 9.03 10.35
C ASP A 157 -34.76 10.13 9.82
N GLU A 158 -36.06 9.98 10.08
CA GLU A 158 -37.08 10.94 9.63
C GLU A 158 -36.83 12.38 10.14
N TYR A 159 -36.08 12.52 11.24
CA TYR A 159 -35.74 13.81 11.85
C TYR A 159 -34.41 14.40 11.32
N ASP A 160 -33.68 13.66 10.50
CA ASP A 160 -32.45 14.14 9.94
C ASP A 160 -32.75 15.12 8.80
N GLY A 161 -32.35 16.36 9.01
CA GLY A 161 -32.53 17.40 7.99
C GLY A 161 -31.51 17.25 6.86
N GLY A 162 -31.97 17.16 5.62
CA GLY A 162 -31.08 17.30 4.47
C GLY A 162 -30.44 18.69 4.46
N LEU A 163 -29.14 18.76 4.15
CA LEU A 163 -28.48 20.03 3.89
C LEU A 163 -28.93 20.56 2.54
N SER A 164 -29.95 21.44 2.54
CA SER A 164 -30.45 22.07 1.33
C SER A 164 -29.56 23.26 0.96
N GLY A 165 -28.93 23.19 -0.21
CA GLY A 165 -28.34 24.34 -0.85
C GLY A 165 -26.83 24.42 -0.92
N GLU A 166 -26.10 23.37 -0.55
CA GLU A 166 -24.66 23.27 -0.78
C GLU A 166 -24.38 22.18 -1.82
N ALA A 167 -24.38 22.55 -3.08
CA ALA A 167 -23.91 21.75 -4.21
C ALA A 167 -22.67 22.42 -4.82
#